data_ebde464d3905227880e39c8e5d3ebed7
#
_entry.id   ebde464d3905227880e39c8e5d3ebed7
#
_cell.length_a   1.000
_cell.length_b   1.000
_cell.length_c   1.000
_cell.angle_alpha   90.00
_cell.angle_beta   90.00
_cell.angle_gamma   90.00
#
_symmetry.space_group_name_H-M   'P 1'
#
loop_
_entity.id
_entity.type
_entity.pdbx_description
1 polymer ?
#
loop_
_entity_poly.entity_id
_entity_poly.type
_entity_poly.pdbx_seq_one_letter_code
_entity_poly.pdbx_strand_id
1 'polypeptide(L)'
;PEYDKMYSASIKISVYDINDNDEELSEIASNSKICVNKLNNSYTKYFDYDKLNKLLDIRFKNVEDRIVVSESGNTKKLKKELTDRKIPASHRDEILLVCDNNRVLWACGVRRCEDCRVTGSTKNVFKIQLILKERN
;
A
#
# COMPACT_ATOMS: atom_id res chain seq x y z
N PRO A 1 17.49 0.63 14.91
CA PRO A 1 17.10 0.60 13.51
C PRO A 1 15.60 0.77 13.34
N GLU A 2 15.21 1.29 12.18
CA GLU A 2 13.80 1.61 11.88
C GLU A 2 12.89 0.39 11.95
N TYR A 3 13.41 -0.78 11.61
CA TYR A 3 12.61 -2.01 11.59
C TYR A 3 12.26 -2.54 12.98
N ASP A 4 12.92 -2.04 14.03
CA ASP A 4 12.65 -2.47 15.39
C ASP A 4 11.56 -1.64 16.08
N LYS A 5 11.13 -0.55 15.43
CA LYS A 5 10.08 0.29 15.98
C LYS A 5 8.71 -0.21 15.58
N MET A 6 7.81 -0.24 16.54
CA MET A 6 6.45 -0.69 16.35
C MET A 6 5.52 0.51 16.31
N TYR A 7 4.51 0.44 15.44
CA TYR A 7 3.57 1.51 15.22
C TYR A 7 2.14 0.99 15.26
N SER A 8 1.25 1.83 15.73
CA SER A 8 -0.16 1.70 15.42
C SER A 8 -0.38 2.35 14.07
N ALA A 9 -1.16 1.72 13.21
CA ALA A 9 -1.42 2.22 11.88
C ALA A 9 -2.90 2.46 11.67
N SER A 10 -3.22 3.57 11.02
CA SER A 10 -4.54 3.76 10.42
C SER A 10 -4.33 4.17 8.97
N ILE A 11 -5.32 3.87 8.15
CA ILE A 11 -5.26 4.19 6.73
C ILE A 11 -6.46 5.05 6.41
N LYS A 12 -6.20 6.23 5.87
CA LYS A 12 -7.23 7.10 5.31
C LYS A 12 -7.28 6.88 3.81
N ILE A 13 -8.48 6.70 3.31
CA ILE A 13 -8.71 6.60 1.88
C ILE A 13 -9.60 7.76 1.45
N SER A 14 -9.32 8.27 0.28
CA SER A 14 -10.06 9.36 -0.34
C SER A 14 -10.28 9.03 -1.80
N VAL A 15 -11.47 9.33 -2.30
CA VAL A 15 -11.75 9.22 -3.73
C VAL A 15 -12.26 10.57 -4.19
N TYR A 16 -11.71 11.08 -5.27
CA TYR A 16 -12.15 12.35 -5.81
C TYR A 16 -12.04 12.36 -7.34
N ASP A 17 -12.93 13.11 -7.96
CA ASP A 17 -12.84 13.44 -9.38
C ASP A 17 -11.71 14.45 -9.56
N ILE A 18 -10.85 14.22 -10.53
CA ILE A 18 -9.66 15.05 -10.74
C ILE A 18 -10.03 16.49 -11.12
N ASN A 19 -11.23 16.70 -11.64
CA ASN A 19 -11.70 18.02 -12.07
C ASN A 19 -12.49 18.75 -10.98
N ASP A 20 -13.18 18.03 -10.11
CA ASP A 20 -14.11 18.60 -9.12
C ASP A 20 -13.46 18.86 -7.77
N ASN A 21 -12.39 18.18 -7.45
CA ASN A 21 -11.76 18.19 -6.13
C ASN A 21 -12.68 17.78 -4.98
N ASP A 22 -13.85 17.19 -5.28
CA ASP A 22 -14.73 16.62 -4.28
C ASP A 22 -14.13 15.32 -3.76
N GLU A 23 -14.06 15.18 -2.45
CA GLU A 23 -13.33 14.10 -1.83
C GLU A 23 -14.23 13.35 -0.83
N GLU A 24 -14.42 12.06 -1.07
CA GLU A 24 -15.04 11.17 -0.09
C GLU A 24 -13.96 10.56 0.78
N LEU A 25 -14.09 10.71 2.10
CA LEU A 25 -13.11 10.25 3.05
C LEU A 25 -13.63 9.05 3.83
N SER A 26 -12.81 8.03 3.92
CA SER A 26 -13.01 6.89 4.81
C SER A 26 -11.72 6.62 5.56
N GLU A 27 -11.86 6.07 6.76
CA GLU A 27 -10.70 5.67 7.54
C GLU A 27 -10.83 4.21 7.94
N ILE A 28 -9.78 3.45 7.67
CA ILE A 28 -9.67 2.07 8.11
C ILE A 28 -8.54 2.01 9.11
N ALA A 29 -8.85 1.66 10.34
CA ALA A 29 -7.89 1.60 11.42
C ALA A 29 -7.40 0.17 11.64
N SER A 30 -6.12 0.02 11.92
CA SER A 30 -5.53 -1.22 12.34
C SER A 30 -4.73 -0.98 13.62
N ASN A 31 -5.00 -1.78 14.64
CA ASN A 31 -4.25 -1.73 15.89
C ASN A 31 -3.13 -2.76 15.91
N SER A 32 -2.86 -3.40 14.78
CA SER A 32 -1.80 -4.38 14.67
C SER A 32 -0.43 -3.72 14.79
N LYS A 33 0.50 -4.44 15.40
CA LYS A 33 1.89 -4.03 15.37
C LYS A 33 2.41 -4.21 13.96
N ILE A 34 2.96 -3.16 13.38
CA ILE A 34 3.56 -3.22 12.06
C ILE A 34 4.95 -2.61 12.09
N CYS A 35 5.82 -3.14 11.25
CA CYS A 35 7.13 -2.57 11.00
C CYS A 35 7.12 -1.92 9.62
N VAL A 36 7.61 -0.69 9.58
CA VAL A 36 7.74 0.04 8.31
C VAL A 36 9.14 0.61 8.21
N ASN A 37 9.60 0.74 6.98
CA ASN A 37 10.87 1.40 6.71
C ASN A 37 10.64 2.89 6.52
N LYS A 38 10.91 3.65 7.57
CA LYS A 38 10.73 5.10 7.54
C LYS A 38 11.69 5.81 6.59
N LEU A 39 12.78 5.16 6.20
CA LEU A 39 13.74 5.76 5.28
C LEU A 39 13.21 5.84 3.85
N ASN A 40 12.21 5.02 3.52
CA ASN A 40 11.54 5.02 2.23
C ASN A 40 10.18 5.72 2.31
N ASN A 41 10.13 6.80 3.05
CA ASN A 41 8.90 7.46 3.42
C ASN A 41 8.15 8.08 2.26
N SER A 42 7.23 7.34 1.72
CA SER A 42 6.07 7.92 1.09
C SER A 42 4.86 7.25 1.72
N TYR A 43 4.21 7.96 2.63
CA TYR A 43 3.04 7.45 3.34
C TYR A 43 1.75 7.69 2.58
N THR A 44 1.84 8.32 1.42
CA THR A 44 0.69 8.60 0.57
C THR A 44 0.93 8.01 -0.80
N LYS A 45 -0.06 7.28 -1.30
CA LYS A 45 -0.03 6.72 -2.65
C LYS A 45 -1.32 7.06 -3.37
N TYR A 46 -1.21 7.25 -4.67
CA TYR A 46 -2.32 7.60 -5.55
C TYR A 46 -2.51 6.51 -6.60
N PHE A 47 -3.76 6.19 -6.87
CA PHE A 47 -4.12 5.15 -7.84
C PHE A 47 -5.23 5.64 -8.74
N ASP A 48 -5.27 5.10 -9.95
CA ASP A 48 -6.39 5.31 -10.86
C ASP A 48 -7.58 4.50 -10.35
N TYR A 49 -8.57 5.17 -9.78
CA TYR A 49 -9.71 4.52 -9.14
C TYR A 49 -10.50 3.65 -10.09
N ASP A 50 -10.60 4.06 -11.36
CA ASP A 50 -11.38 3.33 -12.36
C ASP A 50 -10.73 2.01 -12.78
N LYS A 51 -9.45 1.82 -12.48
CA LYS A 51 -8.73 0.57 -12.73
C LYS A 51 -8.83 -0.42 -11.56
N LEU A 52 -9.50 -0.05 -10.48
CA LEU A 52 -9.63 -0.89 -9.30
C LEU A 52 -10.94 -1.67 -9.33
N ASN A 53 -10.94 -2.85 -8.68
CA ASN A 53 -12.15 -3.64 -8.47
C ASN A 53 -13.02 -3.09 -7.35
N LYS A 54 -12.46 -2.23 -6.51
CA LYS A 54 -13.12 -1.57 -5.38
C LYS A 54 -13.51 -2.52 -4.25
N LEU A 55 -12.77 -3.61 -4.12
CA LEU A 55 -12.92 -4.60 -3.05
C LEU A 55 -11.68 -4.53 -2.15
N LEU A 56 -11.55 -3.43 -1.43
CA LEU A 56 -10.37 -3.09 -0.66
C LEU A 56 -10.29 -3.88 0.64
N ASP A 57 -9.09 -4.31 0.96
CA ASP A 57 -8.79 -5.00 2.20
C ASP A 57 -7.38 -4.64 2.67
N ILE A 58 -7.18 -4.74 3.96
CA ILE A 58 -5.88 -4.52 4.60
C ILE A 58 -5.52 -5.79 5.33
N ARG A 59 -4.38 -6.35 4.99
CA ARG A 59 -3.93 -7.61 5.58
C ARG A 59 -2.42 -7.74 5.55
N PHE A 60 -1.92 -8.75 6.23
CA PHE A 60 -0.52 -9.13 6.12
C PHE A 60 -0.31 -10.06 4.92
N LYS A 61 0.96 -10.30 4.62
CA LYS A 61 1.38 -11.07 3.45
C LYS A 61 0.97 -12.55 3.56
N ASN A 62 0.51 -13.10 2.46
CA ASN A 62 0.39 -14.54 2.24
C ASN A 62 1.56 -15.03 1.39
N VAL A 63 1.87 -16.32 1.49
CA VAL A 63 3.00 -16.94 0.76
C VAL A 63 2.88 -16.75 -0.75
N GLU A 64 1.67 -16.78 -1.26
CA GLU A 64 1.41 -16.73 -2.71
C GLU A 64 1.28 -15.31 -3.28
N ASP A 65 1.40 -14.29 -2.45
CA ASP A 65 1.22 -12.91 -2.92
C ASP A 65 2.21 -12.53 -4.01
N ARG A 66 1.69 -11.82 -4.99
CA ARG A 66 2.46 -11.25 -6.09
C ARG A 66 2.13 -9.77 -6.21
N ILE A 67 3.06 -9.01 -6.75
CA ILE A 67 2.85 -7.58 -6.99
C ILE A 67 3.20 -7.26 -8.44
N VAL A 68 2.43 -6.38 -9.06
CA VAL A 68 2.68 -5.94 -10.43
C VAL A 68 3.83 -4.93 -10.41
N VAL A 69 4.87 -5.22 -11.18
CA VAL A 69 6.11 -4.44 -11.18
C VAL A 69 6.34 -3.64 -12.47
N SER A 70 5.42 -3.72 -13.42
CA SER A 70 5.50 -2.95 -14.65
C SER A 70 4.12 -2.50 -15.11
N GLU A 71 4.07 -1.46 -15.94
CA GLU A 71 2.81 -0.96 -16.51
C GLU A 71 2.12 -2.00 -17.40
N SER A 72 2.88 -2.89 -18.01
CA SER A 72 2.37 -3.95 -18.86
C SER A 72 1.79 -5.14 -18.10
N GLY A 73 1.89 -5.13 -16.76
CA GLY A 73 1.26 -6.16 -15.93
C GLY A 73 2.17 -7.30 -15.51
N ASN A 74 3.48 -7.20 -15.71
CA ASN A 74 4.42 -8.22 -15.25
C ASN A 74 4.39 -8.29 -13.73
N THR A 75 4.37 -9.50 -13.19
CA THR A 75 4.29 -9.71 -11.75
C THR A 75 5.57 -10.32 -11.21
N LYS A 76 5.78 -10.13 -9.91
CA LYS A 76 6.90 -10.68 -9.16
C LYS A 76 6.35 -11.19 -7.83
N LYS A 77 6.87 -12.29 -7.32
CA LYS A 77 6.48 -12.74 -5.99
C LYS A 77 6.85 -11.68 -4.96
N LEU A 78 5.91 -11.36 -4.08
CA LEU A 78 6.16 -10.35 -3.04
C LEU A 78 7.33 -10.77 -2.14
N LYS A 79 7.42 -12.05 -1.80
CA LYS A 79 8.54 -12.58 -1.02
C LYS A 79 9.89 -12.22 -1.67
N LYS A 80 10.00 -12.38 -2.98
CA LYS A 80 11.23 -12.04 -3.71
C LYS A 80 11.50 -10.53 -3.68
N GLU A 81 10.46 -9.72 -3.85
CA GLU A 81 10.58 -8.27 -3.78
C GLU A 81 11.11 -7.82 -2.42
N LEU A 82 10.59 -8.38 -1.34
CA LEU A 82 11.05 -8.06 0.01
C LEU A 82 12.51 -8.48 0.23
N THR A 83 12.88 -9.63 -0.31
CA THR A 83 14.29 -10.10 -0.26
C THR A 83 15.21 -9.17 -1.02
N ASP A 84 14.83 -8.80 -2.24
CA ASP A 84 15.64 -7.93 -3.09
C ASP A 84 15.80 -6.53 -2.49
N ARG A 85 14.82 -6.08 -1.73
CA ARG A 85 14.89 -4.79 -1.02
C ARG A 85 15.52 -4.91 0.36
N LYS A 86 16.03 -6.09 0.70
CA LYS A 86 16.76 -6.36 1.94
C LYS A 86 15.92 -6.11 3.20
N ILE A 87 14.64 -6.34 3.12
CA ILE A 87 13.78 -6.32 4.30
C ILE A 87 14.17 -7.50 5.19
N PRO A 88 14.48 -7.30 6.47
CA PRO A 88 14.85 -8.41 7.36
C PRO A 88 13.78 -9.48 7.41
N ALA A 89 14.18 -10.75 7.37
CA ALA A 89 13.25 -11.88 7.35
C ALA A 89 12.28 -11.86 8.54
N SER A 90 12.75 -11.41 9.71
CA SER A 90 11.93 -11.30 10.91
C SER A 90 10.80 -10.28 10.81
N HIS A 91 10.85 -9.38 9.83
CA HIS A 91 9.86 -8.31 9.67
C HIS A 91 8.97 -8.47 8.44
N ARG A 92 9.28 -9.44 7.56
CA ARG A 92 8.54 -9.58 6.29
C ARG A 92 7.07 -9.92 6.49
N ASP A 93 6.74 -10.69 7.51
CA ASP A 93 5.35 -11.05 7.79
C ASP A 93 4.57 -9.95 8.52
N GLU A 94 5.24 -8.89 8.91
CA GLU A 94 4.64 -7.73 9.58
C GLU A 94 4.41 -6.56 8.64
N ILE A 95 4.70 -6.72 7.35
CA ILE A 95 4.43 -5.69 6.35
C ILE A 95 2.93 -5.63 6.09
N LEU A 96 2.35 -4.44 6.27
CA LEU A 96 0.94 -4.22 6.01
C LEU A 96 0.70 -4.05 4.52
N LEU A 97 -0.27 -4.78 3.98
CA LEU A 97 -0.64 -4.70 2.58
C LEU A 97 -2.00 -4.05 2.43
N VAL A 98 -2.13 -3.17 1.44
CA VAL A 98 -3.42 -2.70 0.95
C VAL A 98 -3.69 -3.46 -0.34
N CYS A 99 -4.81 -4.18 -0.36
CA CYS A 99 -5.17 -5.08 -1.45
C CYS A 99 -6.51 -4.69 -2.07
N ASP A 100 -6.69 -5.07 -3.32
CA ASP A 100 -7.93 -4.90 -4.05
C ASP A 100 -8.28 -6.25 -4.68
N ASN A 101 -9.29 -6.94 -4.13
CA ASN A 101 -9.68 -8.29 -4.53
C ASN A 101 -8.48 -9.24 -4.57
N ASN A 102 -7.73 -9.28 -3.45
CA ASN A 102 -6.50 -10.05 -3.25
C ASN A 102 -5.29 -9.61 -4.10
N ARG A 103 -5.44 -8.60 -4.90
CA ARG A 103 -4.34 -8.01 -5.63
C ARG A 103 -3.62 -7.00 -4.75
N VAL A 104 -2.32 -7.10 -4.62
CA VAL A 104 -1.55 -6.16 -3.81
C VAL A 104 -1.43 -4.84 -4.53
N LEU A 105 -1.99 -3.78 -3.95
CA LEU A 105 -1.84 -2.42 -4.44
C LEU A 105 -0.62 -1.75 -3.85
N TRP A 106 -0.38 -1.97 -2.57
CA TRP A 106 0.70 -1.30 -1.85
C TRP A 106 1.18 -2.17 -0.69
N ALA A 107 2.47 -2.50 -0.72
CA ALA A 107 3.17 -3.04 0.43
C ALA A 107 3.73 -1.82 1.17
N CYS A 108 3.11 -1.47 2.29
CA CYS A 108 3.35 -0.21 2.98
C CYS A 108 4.81 -0.08 3.42
N GLY A 109 5.44 1.04 3.07
CA GLY A 109 6.84 1.29 3.35
C GLY A 109 7.81 0.62 2.38
N VAL A 110 7.32 -0.17 1.43
CA VAL A 110 8.15 -0.93 0.49
C VAL A 110 7.94 -0.47 -0.94
N ARG A 111 6.80 -0.78 -1.52
CA ARG A 111 6.48 -0.33 -2.88
C ARG A 111 5.01 -0.47 -3.20
N ARG A 112 4.60 0.20 -4.27
CA ARG A 112 3.27 0.09 -4.85
C ARG A 112 3.28 -0.78 -6.10
N CYS A 113 2.09 -1.22 -6.54
CA CYS A 113 1.95 -1.81 -7.86
C CYS A 113 2.09 -0.74 -8.95
N GLU A 114 2.49 -1.16 -10.15
CA GLU A 114 2.82 -0.22 -11.23
C GLU A 114 1.69 0.00 -12.24
N ASP A 115 0.71 -0.88 -12.30
CA ASP A 115 -0.31 -0.87 -13.35
C ASP A 115 -1.56 -0.04 -13.05
N CYS A 116 -1.66 0.52 -11.85
CA CYS A 116 -2.78 1.39 -11.45
C CYS A 116 -2.33 2.80 -11.08
N ARG A 117 -1.27 3.28 -11.73
CA ARG A 117 -0.80 4.64 -11.50
C ARG A 117 -1.76 5.66 -12.09
N VAL A 118 -1.81 6.82 -11.47
CA VAL A 118 -2.49 7.98 -12.03
C VAL A 118 -1.75 8.42 -13.29
N THR A 119 -2.48 8.63 -14.37
CA THR A 119 -1.95 9.08 -15.66
C THR A 119 -2.70 10.33 -16.12
N GLY A 120 -2.32 10.86 -17.28
CA GLY A 120 -3.02 12.02 -17.87
C GLY A 120 -4.47 11.74 -18.26
N SER A 121 -4.86 10.45 -18.35
CA SER A 121 -6.23 10.05 -18.68
C SER A 121 -7.06 9.65 -17.48
N THR A 122 -6.49 9.68 -16.28
CA THR A 122 -7.21 9.32 -15.05
C THR A 122 -8.31 10.35 -14.76
N LYS A 123 -9.50 9.86 -14.46
CA LYS A 123 -10.65 10.71 -14.13
C LYS A 123 -10.89 10.75 -12.62
N ASN A 124 -10.84 9.61 -11.96
CA ASN A 124 -11.07 9.50 -10.53
C ASN A 124 -9.81 8.97 -9.86
N VAL A 125 -9.39 9.65 -8.81
CA VAL A 125 -8.17 9.33 -8.09
C VAL A 125 -8.51 8.71 -6.76
N PHE A 126 -7.88 7.57 -6.47
CA PHE A 126 -7.92 6.92 -5.17
C PHE A 126 -6.63 7.26 -4.43
N LYS A 127 -6.78 7.94 -3.30
CA LYS A 127 -5.65 8.34 -2.47
C LYS A 127 -5.65 7.52 -1.19
N ILE A 128 -4.52 6.90 -0.89
CA ILE A 128 -4.32 6.14 0.35
C ILE A 128 -3.25 6.83 1.17
N GLN A 129 -3.55 7.14 2.42
CA GLN A 129 -2.58 7.69 3.37
C GLN A 129 -2.40 6.72 4.53
N LEU A 130 -1.16 6.31 4.76
CA LEU A 130 -0.79 5.56 5.95
C LEU A 130 -0.41 6.53 7.05
N ILE A 131 -1.09 6.45 8.18
CA ILE A 131 -0.84 7.27 9.35
C ILE A 131 -0.27 6.38 10.43
N LEU A 132 0.93 6.70 10.86
CA LEU A 132 1.65 5.91 11.85
C LEU A 132 1.73 6.67 13.17
N LYS A 133 1.50 5.96 14.26
CA LYS A 133 1.70 6.47 15.60
C LYS A 133 2.63 5.50 16.33
N GLU A 134 3.73 6.01 16.81
CA GLU A 134 4.70 5.18 17.53
C GLU A 134 4.07 4.66 18.82
N ARG A 135 4.27 3.39 19.09
CA ARG A 135 3.78 2.75 20.31
C ARG A 135 4.85 2.85 21.40
N ASN A 136 4.42 3.28 22.55
CA ASN A 136 5.27 3.36 23.74
C ASN A 136 5.25 2.03 24.51
#